data_14200d39a826c301669762f23d6886ce
#
_entry.id   14200d39a826c301669762f23d6886ce
#
_cell.length_a   1.000
_cell.length_b   1.000
_cell.length_c   1.000
_cell.angle_alpha   90.00
_cell.angle_beta   90.00
_cell.angle_gamma   90.00
#
_symmetry.space_group_name_H-M   'P 1'
#
loop_
_entity.id
_entity.type
_entity.pdbx_description
1 polymer ?
#
loop_
_entity_poly.entity_id
_entity_poly.type
_entity_poly.pdbx_seq_one_letter_code
_entity_poly.pdbx_strand_id
1 'polypeptide(L)'
;MLLNFYFFKHTAAKYDKIIHMKSIIKKRTWQAIYRLLDKVSPVSYDCGKLCGAACCTYSGDMAEEDLGIYLYPGEDKIHDRKSNWLQWAVQQAEDFEFPDSWYGNVYFVRCNTPPKCIRKMRPLQCRTFPLTPHIDENGILSLIMNDEDLPYRCPLLDGDITLNEDFVKATYTVWAHLIRDPLIYDLIEMDSKARYEVSDEK
;
A
#
# COMPACT_ATOMS: atom_id res chain seq x y z
N MET A 1 0.56 1.18 -4.93
CA MET A 1 -0.09 -0.12 -5.09
C MET A 1 -1.60 0.10 -5.10
N LEU A 2 -2.09 0.52 -6.25
CA LEU A 2 -3.49 0.43 -6.61
C LEU A 2 -3.59 -0.92 -7.33
N LEU A 3 -3.95 -1.98 -6.59
CA LEU A 3 -4.20 -3.28 -7.18
C LEU A 3 -5.33 -3.13 -8.20
N ASN A 4 -5.02 -3.31 -9.49
CA ASN A 4 -6.00 -3.41 -10.56
C ASN A 4 -6.79 -4.71 -10.36
N PHE A 5 -7.94 -4.63 -9.69
CA PHE A 5 -8.81 -5.77 -9.48
C PHE A 5 -9.74 -5.98 -10.67
N TYR A 6 -9.34 -6.82 -11.59
CA TYR A 6 -10.23 -7.53 -12.49
C TYR A 6 -9.97 -9.02 -12.33
N PHE A 7 -10.83 -9.71 -11.59
CA PHE A 7 -11.37 -11.04 -11.88
C PHE A 7 -11.91 -11.71 -10.60
N PHE A 8 -13.22 -11.89 -10.56
CA PHE A 8 -13.88 -12.75 -9.58
C PHE A 8 -13.52 -14.22 -9.84
N LYS A 9 -12.81 -14.86 -8.93
CA LYS A 9 -12.76 -16.34 -8.89
C LYS A 9 -13.84 -16.88 -7.95
N HIS A 10 -14.91 -17.38 -8.53
CA HIS A 10 -15.85 -18.22 -7.78
C HIS A 10 -15.29 -19.64 -7.66
N THR A 11 -14.79 -20.01 -6.51
CA THR A 11 -14.63 -21.41 -6.11
C THR A 11 -15.06 -21.56 -4.65
N ALA A 12 -16.16 -22.29 -4.45
CA ALA A 12 -16.64 -22.68 -3.13
C ALA A 12 -15.65 -23.68 -2.48
N ALA A 13 -14.92 -23.26 -1.47
CA ALA A 13 -14.08 -24.11 -0.64
C ALA A 13 -14.67 -24.23 0.77
N LYS A 14 -14.64 -25.46 1.29
CA LYS A 14 -15.17 -25.90 2.58
C LYS A 14 -14.57 -25.11 3.74
N TYR A 15 -15.45 -24.58 4.60
CA TYR A 15 -15.07 -23.96 5.87
C TYR A 15 -14.57 -25.00 6.86
N ASP A 16 -13.28 -25.04 7.10
CA ASP A 16 -12.69 -25.61 8.30
C ASP A 16 -11.91 -24.53 9.06
N LYS A 17 -12.31 -24.32 10.33
CA LYS A 17 -11.74 -23.43 11.35
C LYS A 17 -11.18 -22.09 10.82
N ILE A 18 -11.89 -21.01 11.09
CA ILE A 18 -11.43 -19.63 10.88
C ILE A 18 -10.15 -19.41 11.70
N ILE A 19 -9.01 -19.72 11.11
CA ILE A 19 -7.72 -19.26 11.63
C ILE A 19 -7.57 -17.85 11.08
N HIS A 20 -7.72 -16.83 11.91
CA HIS A 20 -7.54 -15.46 11.45
C HIS A 20 -6.08 -15.20 11.07
N MET A 21 -5.87 -14.62 9.90
CA MET A 21 -4.59 -14.08 9.46
C MET A 21 -4.02 -13.17 10.55
N LYS A 22 -2.82 -13.47 11.03
CA LYS A 22 -2.24 -12.79 12.18
C LYS A 22 -0.83 -12.33 11.89
N SER A 23 -0.69 -11.04 11.61
CA SER A 23 0.62 -10.38 11.54
C SER A 23 1.36 -10.46 12.87
N ILE A 24 2.68 -10.67 12.80
CA ILE A 24 3.59 -10.60 13.94
C ILE A 24 3.93 -9.15 14.32
N ILE A 25 3.63 -8.19 13.44
CA ILE A 25 3.88 -6.76 13.67
C ILE A 25 2.94 -6.23 14.76
N LYS A 26 3.52 -5.78 15.85
CA LYS A 26 2.76 -5.25 16.99
C LYS A 26 2.33 -3.80 16.75
N LYS A 27 1.23 -3.41 17.37
CA LYS A 27 0.74 -2.01 17.32
C LYS A 27 1.84 -0.98 17.61
N ARG A 28 2.69 -1.22 18.63
CA ARG A 28 3.81 -0.32 18.97
C ARG A 28 4.82 -0.15 17.83
N THR A 29 5.03 -1.20 17.04
CA THR A 29 5.92 -1.17 15.89
C THR A 29 5.32 -0.33 14.77
N TRP A 30 4.05 -0.52 14.45
CA TRP A 30 3.32 0.34 13.53
C TRP A 30 3.39 1.81 13.94
N GLN A 31 3.19 2.10 15.23
CA GLN A 31 3.33 3.45 15.77
C GLN A 31 4.74 4.02 15.61
N ALA A 32 5.79 3.20 15.73
CA ALA A 32 7.16 3.63 15.53
C ALA A 32 7.45 3.92 14.04
N ILE A 33 6.97 3.06 13.13
CA ILE A 33 7.03 3.25 11.68
C ILE A 33 6.40 4.59 11.29
N TYR A 34 5.20 4.85 11.77
CA TYR A 34 4.49 6.09 11.47
C TYR A 34 5.23 7.32 11.99
N ARG A 35 5.77 7.27 13.22
CA ARG A 35 6.59 8.36 13.77
C ARG A 35 7.88 8.60 12.98
N LEU A 36 8.48 7.56 12.40
CA LEU A 36 9.64 7.70 11.54
C LEU A 36 9.26 8.41 10.24
N LEU A 37 8.23 7.93 9.57
CA LEU A 37 7.75 8.49 8.31
C LEU A 37 7.09 9.88 8.45
N ASP A 38 6.64 10.27 9.64
CA ASP A 38 6.15 11.64 9.90
C ASP A 38 7.25 12.71 9.78
N LYS A 39 8.52 12.31 9.88
CA LYS A 39 9.67 13.23 9.86
C LYS A 39 10.22 13.48 8.46
N VAL A 40 9.77 12.71 7.48
CA VAL A 40 10.31 12.72 6.13
C VAL A 40 9.20 12.92 5.08
N SER A 41 9.59 13.39 3.91
CA SER A 41 8.69 13.58 2.77
C SER A 41 9.48 13.33 1.49
N PRO A 42 8.85 12.82 0.41
CA PRO A 42 9.55 12.60 -0.86
C PRO A 42 10.22 13.87 -1.39
N VAL A 43 9.65 15.02 -1.14
CA VAL A 43 10.21 16.35 -1.49
C VAL A 43 10.10 17.30 -0.32
N SER A 44 10.79 18.43 -0.34
CA SER A 44 10.83 19.41 0.76
C SER A 44 9.54 20.22 0.95
N TYR A 45 8.55 19.99 0.11
CA TYR A 45 7.24 20.66 0.12
C TYR A 45 6.11 19.63 0.00
N ASP A 46 4.85 20.06 0.06
CA ASP A 46 3.71 19.16 -0.16
C ASP A 46 3.62 18.76 -1.63
N CYS A 47 3.91 17.49 -1.94
CA CYS A 47 3.87 16.96 -3.31
C CYS A 47 2.49 17.12 -3.96
N GLY A 48 1.41 17.13 -3.18
CA GLY A 48 0.07 17.38 -3.69
C GLY A 48 -0.12 18.73 -4.39
N LYS A 49 0.76 19.69 -4.11
CA LYS A 49 0.75 20.99 -4.83
C LYS A 49 1.23 20.87 -6.28
N LEU A 50 1.96 19.82 -6.63
CA LEU A 50 2.45 19.60 -7.98
C LEU A 50 1.37 19.13 -8.96
N CYS A 51 0.41 18.34 -8.48
CA CYS A 51 -0.59 17.65 -9.30
C CYS A 51 -2.02 17.84 -8.80
N GLY A 52 -2.27 18.80 -7.89
CA GLY A 52 -3.59 18.96 -7.28
C GLY A 52 -4.03 17.77 -6.42
N ALA A 53 -3.09 17.01 -5.87
CA ALA A 53 -3.32 15.78 -5.12
C ALA A 53 -4.05 14.70 -5.93
N ALA A 54 -3.68 14.53 -7.20
CA ALA A 54 -4.32 13.60 -8.14
C ALA A 54 -4.51 12.19 -7.57
N CYS A 55 -3.52 11.68 -6.82
CA CYS A 55 -3.61 10.39 -6.14
C CYS A 55 -4.76 10.27 -5.10
N CYS A 56 -5.34 11.40 -4.69
CA CYS A 56 -6.46 11.44 -3.74
C CYS A 56 -7.77 11.92 -4.37
N THR A 57 -7.70 12.63 -5.50
CA THR A 57 -8.85 13.34 -6.09
C THR A 57 -9.30 12.74 -7.41
N TYR A 58 -8.53 11.78 -7.94
CA TYR A 58 -8.92 11.11 -9.18
C TYR A 58 -10.27 10.39 -8.98
N SER A 59 -11.16 10.61 -9.92
CA SER A 59 -12.49 9.98 -9.92
C SER A 59 -12.86 9.36 -11.27
N GLY A 60 -12.03 9.47 -12.28
CA GLY A 60 -12.16 8.94 -13.64
C GLY A 60 -13.33 8.00 -13.91
N ASP A 61 -13.11 6.99 -14.72
CA ASP A 61 -14.12 5.97 -15.05
C ASP A 61 -14.23 4.84 -14.00
N MET A 62 -13.45 4.90 -12.92
CA MET A 62 -13.53 3.93 -11.82
C MET A 62 -14.73 4.22 -10.93
N ALA A 63 -15.43 3.18 -10.52
CA ALA A 63 -16.48 3.32 -9.52
C ALA A 63 -15.88 3.89 -8.21
N GLU A 64 -16.64 4.74 -7.53
CA GLU A 64 -16.16 5.34 -6.28
C GLU A 64 -15.77 4.31 -5.23
N GLU A 65 -16.41 3.15 -5.23
CA GLU A 65 -16.13 2.03 -4.33
C GLU A 65 -14.78 1.36 -4.57
N ASP A 66 -14.22 1.50 -5.77
CA ASP A 66 -12.92 0.92 -6.13
C ASP A 66 -11.74 1.86 -5.77
N LEU A 67 -12.04 3.09 -5.38
CA LEU A 67 -11.01 4.06 -5.00
C LEU A 67 -10.63 3.91 -3.53
N GLY A 68 -9.48 3.35 -3.26
CA GLY A 68 -8.98 3.19 -1.91
C GLY A 68 -7.70 2.39 -1.86
N ILE A 69 -7.32 1.96 -0.68
CA ILE A 69 -6.13 1.14 -0.47
C ILE A 69 -6.39 0.09 0.60
N TYR A 70 -5.76 -1.06 0.46
CA TYR A 70 -5.74 -2.07 1.50
C TYR A 70 -4.69 -1.72 2.56
N LEU A 71 -5.07 -1.87 3.83
CA LEU A 71 -4.12 -1.77 4.93
C LEU A 71 -3.32 -3.07 5.04
N TYR A 72 -2.03 -2.94 5.32
CA TYR A 72 -1.20 -4.09 5.60
C TYR A 72 -1.64 -4.81 6.88
N PRO A 73 -1.37 -6.14 7.00
CA PRO A 73 -1.75 -6.91 8.18
C PRO A 73 -1.28 -6.28 9.49
N GLY A 74 -2.25 -5.90 10.33
CA GLY A 74 -2.00 -5.25 11.63
C GLY A 74 -1.88 -3.73 11.61
N GLU A 75 -1.85 -3.08 10.44
CA GLU A 75 -1.84 -1.62 10.31
C GLU A 75 -3.17 -1.01 10.79
N ASP A 76 -4.28 -1.73 10.62
CA ASP A 76 -5.61 -1.35 11.09
C ASP A 76 -5.64 -0.95 12.57
N LYS A 77 -4.75 -1.51 13.38
CA LYS A 77 -4.70 -1.30 14.84
C LYS A 77 -4.29 0.11 15.27
N ILE A 78 -3.69 0.88 14.35
CA ILE A 78 -3.25 2.25 14.65
C ILE A 78 -4.21 3.31 14.13
N HIS A 79 -5.16 2.93 13.28
CA HIS A 79 -6.18 3.82 12.77
C HIS A 79 -7.41 3.81 13.67
N ASP A 80 -7.99 4.99 13.90
CA ASP A 80 -9.25 5.12 14.63
C ASP A 80 -10.41 4.93 13.65
N ARG A 81 -11.10 3.79 13.77
CA ARG A 81 -12.27 3.46 12.94
C ARG A 81 -13.48 4.37 13.16
N LYS A 82 -13.50 5.13 14.25
CA LYS A 82 -14.56 6.10 14.56
C LYS A 82 -14.29 7.47 13.97
N SER A 83 -13.08 7.69 13.46
CA SER A 83 -12.75 8.96 12.83
C SER A 83 -13.46 9.11 11.47
N ASN A 84 -13.93 10.32 11.19
CA ASN A 84 -14.69 10.61 9.97
C ASN A 84 -13.82 10.81 8.72
N TRP A 85 -12.50 10.64 8.81
CA TRP A 85 -11.62 10.93 7.68
C TRP A 85 -11.34 9.72 6.78
N LEU A 86 -11.52 8.49 7.30
CA LEU A 86 -11.46 7.24 6.54
C LEU A 86 -12.83 6.56 6.52
N GLN A 87 -13.25 6.20 5.35
CA GLN A 87 -14.29 5.21 5.12
C GLN A 87 -13.66 3.83 5.15
N TRP A 88 -14.32 2.86 5.79
CA TRP A 88 -13.83 1.50 5.97
C TRP A 88 -14.73 0.50 5.28
N ALA A 89 -14.14 -0.41 4.53
CA ALA A 89 -14.78 -1.64 4.08
C ALA A 89 -14.01 -2.84 4.64
N VAL A 90 -14.73 -3.88 5.02
CA VAL A 90 -14.16 -5.18 5.40
C VAL A 90 -14.49 -6.15 4.27
N GLN A 91 -13.46 -6.75 3.71
CA GLN A 91 -13.57 -7.68 2.60
C GLN A 91 -12.89 -9.00 2.98
N GLN A 92 -13.16 -10.07 2.25
CA GLN A 92 -12.46 -11.34 2.42
C GLN A 92 -11.27 -11.39 1.48
N ALA A 93 -10.09 -11.76 1.99
CA ALA A 93 -8.89 -11.83 1.16
C ALA A 93 -9.06 -12.81 -0.01
N GLU A 94 -9.80 -13.88 0.21
CA GLU A 94 -10.06 -14.95 -0.76
C GLU A 94 -10.86 -14.50 -1.98
N ASP A 95 -11.52 -13.35 -1.90
CA ASP A 95 -12.30 -12.77 -3.01
C ASP A 95 -11.42 -11.94 -3.96
N PHE A 96 -10.14 -11.73 -3.63
CA PHE A 96 -9.22 -10.87 -4.36
C PHE A 96 -7.88 -11.57 -4.65
N GLU A 97 -7.04 -10.95 -5.47
CA GLU A 97 -5.69 -11.42 -5.78
C GLU A 97 -4.71 -11.06 -4.66
N PHE A 98 -4.78 -11.81 -3.57
CA PHE A 98 -3.80 -11.79 -2.49
C PHE A 98 -3.02 -13.11 -2.46
N PRO A 99 -1.84 -13.14 -1.81
CA PRO A 99 -1.12 -14.39 -1.59
C PRO A 99 -1.99 -15.44 -0.87
N ASP A 100 -1.79 -16.72 -1.13
CA ASP A 100 -2.51 -17.82 -0.48
C ASP A 100 -2.39 -17.83 1.06
N SER A 101 -1.35 -17.16 1.60
CA SER A 101 -1.17 -16.96 3.03
C SER A 101 -2.13 -15.93 3.63
N TRP A 102 -2.80 -15.13 2.78
CA TRP A 102 -3.80 -14.16 3.20
C TRP A 102 -5.18 -14.79 3.14
N TYR A 103 -5.88 -14.80 4.26
CA TYR A 103 -7.24 -15.33 4.38
C TYR A 103 -8.04 -14.58 5.44
N GLY A 104 -9.36 -14.54 5.24
CA GLY A 104 -10.28 -13.83 6.13
C GLY A 104 -10.25 -12.32 5.89
N ASN A 105 -10.47 -11.54 6.94
CA ASN A 105 -10.72 -10.11 6.82
C ASN A 105 -9.50 -9.31 6.39
N VAL A 106 -9.64 -8.56 5.32
CA VAL A 106 -8.76 -7.46 4.91
C VAL A 106 -9.50 -6.13 5.03
N TYR A 107 -8.77 -5.06 5.27
CA TYR A 107 -9.34 -3.74 5.50
C TYR A 107 -9.02 -2.83 4.32
N PHE A 108 -10.03 -2.48 3.57
CA PHE A 108 -9.96 -1.48 2.52
C PHE A 108 -10.37 -0.13 3.08
N VAL A 109 -9.59 0.91 2.83
CA VAL A 109 -9.85 2.24 3.33
C VAL A 109 -9.82 3.29 2.23
N ARG A 110 -10.73 4.25 2.32
CA ARG A 110 -10.85 5.39 1.44
C ARG A 110 -10.81 6.68 2.23
N CYS A 111 -10.14 7.69 1.69
CA CYS A 111 -10.11 9.03 2.30
C CYS A 111 -11.42 9.78 2.01
N ASN A 112 -12.06 10.31 3.05
CA ASN A 112 -13.29 11.10 2.95
C ASN A 112 -13.03 12.60 2.71
N THR A 113 -11.79 13.05 2.77
CA THR A 113 -11.46 14.47 2.79
C THR A 113 -10.47 14.93 1.72
N PRO A 114 -10.42 14.30 0.50
CA PRO A 114 -9.52 14.79 -0.53
C PRO A 114 -9.92 16.22 -0.96
N PRO A 115 -8.98 17.09 -1.29
CA PRO A 115 -7.53 16.90 -1.18
C PRO A 115 -6.96 17.20 0.22
N LYS A 116 -7.80 17.45 1.22
CA LYS A 116 -7.39 17.82 2.59
C LYS A 116 -6.93 16.60 3.37
N CYS A 117 -5.69 16.20 3.18
CA CYS A 117 -5.13 15.03 3.81
C CYS A 117 -4.62 15.29 5.22
N ILE A 118 -5.03 14.46 6.17
CA ILE A 118 -4.45 14.42 7.52
C ILE A 118 -3.15 13.62 7.46
N ARG A 119 -2.03 14.27 7.10
CA ARG A 119 -0.75 13.60 6.78
C ARG A 119 -0.30 12.60 7.85
N LYS A 120 -0.45 12.93 9.14
CA LYS A 120 -0.08 12.04 10.26
C LYS A 120 -0.88 10.75 10.33
N MET A 121 -2.00 10.69 9.64
CA MET A 121 -2.92 9.55 9.66
C MET A 121 -2.93 8.77 8.33
N ARG A 122 -2.15 9.19 7.34
CA ARG A 122 -2.06 8.50 6.05
C ARG A 122 -1.69 7.03 6.24
N PRO A 123 -2.35 6.10 5.56
CA PRO A 123 -1.89 4.72 5.46
C PRO A 123 -0.47 4.61 4.91
N LEU A 124 0.19 3.49 5.17
CA LEU A 124 1.60 3.29 4.81
C LEU A 124 1.86 3.50 3.32
N GLN A 125 1.02 2.97 2.45
CA GLN A 125 1.17 3.14 0.99
C GLN A 125 1.23 4.62 0.58
N CYS A 126 0.35 5.46 1.15
CA CYS A 126 0.38 6.91 0.92
C CYS A 126 1.64 7.59 1.48
N ARG A 127 2.32 6.97 2.45
CA ARG A 127 3.51 7.52 3.10
C ARG A 127 4.79 7.19 2.37
N THR A 128 4.83 6.02 1.73
CA THR A 128 6.02 5.52 1.03
C THR A 128 6.01 5.83 -0.46
N PHE A 129 4.85 6.18 -1.03
CA PHE A 129 4.77 6.59 -2.43
C PHE A 129 5.67 7.82 -2.71
N PRO A 130 6.44 7.85 -3.81
CA PRO A 130 6.35 7.02 -5.00
C PRO A 130 7.21 5.74 -4.96
N LEU A 131 7.81 5.41 -3.82
CA LEU A 131 8.65 4.22 -3.69
C LEU A 131 7.79 3.01 -3.31
N THR A 132 8.07 1.90 -3.97
CA THR A 132 7.49 0.59 -3.68
C THR A 132 8.59 -0.42 -3.34
N PRO A 133 8.36 -1.36 -2.40
CA PRO A 133 9.32 -2.42 -2.12
C PRO A 133 9.34 -3.42 -3.27
N HIS A 134 10.52 -3.97 -3.53
CA HIS A 134 10.74 -5.03 -4.49
C HIS A 134 11.71 -6.05 -3.90
N ILE A 135 11.38 -7.31 -4.01
CA ILE A 135 12.22 -8.44 -3.59
C ILE A 135 12.67 -9.17 -4.85
N ASP A 136 13.98 -9.24 -5.06
CA ASP A 136 14.55 -9.92 -6.20
C ASP A 136 14.51 -11.47 -6.05
N GLU A 137 14.94 -12.18 -7.09
CA GLU A 137 15.00 -13.65 -7.11
C GLU A 137 15.89 -14.26 -6.00
N ASN A 138 16.82 -13.48 -5.42
CA ASN A 138 17.69 -13.86 -4.32
C ASN A 138 17.08 -13.51 -2.95
N GLY A 139 15.87 -12.96 -2.90
CA GLY A 139 15.22 -12.50 -1.68
C GLY A 139 15.75 -11.16 -1.14
N ILE A 140 16.45 -10.38 -1.97
CA ILE A 140 17.04 -9.11 -1.56
C ILE A 140 16.04 -7.99 -1.77
N LEU A 141 15.76 -7.24 -0.69
CA LEU A 141 14.92 -6.06 -0.73
C LEU A 141 15.62 -4.89 -1.42
N SER A 142 14.94 -4.28 -2.35
CA SER A 142 15.25 -2.96 -2.89
C SER A 142 14.03 -2.06 -2.85
N LEU A 143 14.22 -0.77 -3.11
CA LEU A 143 13.13 0.17 -3.40
C LEU A 143 13.22 0.56 -4.86
N ILE A 144 12.09 0.48 -5.53
CA ILE A 144 11.95 0.94 -6.91
C ILE A 144 10.94 2.09 -6.96
N MET A 145 10.95 2.87 -8.02
CA MET A 145 9.84 3.79 -8.31
C MET A 145 8.60 2.96 -8.64
N ASN A 146 7.45 3.42 -8.18
CA ASN A 146 6.19 2.74 -8.53
C ASN A 146 6.06 2.70 -10.06
N ASP A 147 5.88 1.51 -10.59
CA ASP A 147 5.83 1.19 -12.01
C ASP A 147 4.43 0.74 -12.48
N GLU A 148 3.45 0.81 -11.60
CA GLU A 148 2.08 0.49 -11.93
C GLU A 148 1.47 1.54 -12.88
N ASP A 149 0.59 1.09 -13.76
CA ASP A 149 -0.20 1.97 -14.61
C ASP A 149 -1.25 2.71 -13.74
N LEU A 150 -0.92 3.94 -13.40
CA LEU A 150 -1.77 4.76 -12.57
C LEU A 150 -2.80 5.51 -13.42
N PRO A 151 -4.06 5.60 -12.99
CA PRO A 151 -5.09 6.33 -13.71
C PRO A 151 -4.88 7.86 -13.68
N TYR A 152 -3.81 8.33 -13.07
CA TYR A 152 -3.45 9.75 -12.95
C TYR A 152 -1.94 9.94 -13.15
N ARG A 153 -1.55 11.12 -13.61
CA ARG A 153 -0.14 11.50 -13.72
C ARG A 153 0.42 11.98 -12.38
N CYS A 154 1.55 11.42 -11.99
CA CYS A 154 2.29 11.85 -10.80
C CYS A 154 3.67 12.41 -11.19
N PRO A 155 3.95 13.71 -10.97
CA PRO A 155 5.25 14.30 -11.31
C PRO A 155 6.44 13.67 -10.61
N LEU A 156 6.23 13.00 -9.47
CA LEU A 156 7.30 12.28 -8.77
C LEU A 156 7.76 11.01 -9.52
N LEU A 157 6.94 10.50 -10.45
CA LEU A 157 7.26 9.33 -11.29
C LEU A 157 7.87 9.72 -12.63
N ASP A 158 7.74 10.98 -13.06
CA ASP A 158 8.24 11.44 -14.36
C ASP A 158 9.79 11.53 -14.43
N GLY A 159 10.52 11.28 -13.32
CA GLY A 159 11.99 11.24 -13.29
C GLY A 159 12.68 12.60 -13.13
N ASP A 160 11.97 13.70 -13.27
CA ASP A 160 12.54 15.05 -13.21
C ASP A 160 12.76 15.57 -11.78
N ILE A 161 12.20 14.88 -10.78
CA ILE A 161 12.24 15.29 -9.37
C ILE A 161 13.08 14.33 -8.55
N THR A 162 14.19 14.82 -8.02
CA THR A 162 15.02 14.05 -7.09
C THR A 162 14.32 13.92 -5.74
N LEU A 163 14.17 12.68 -5.27
CA LEU A 163 13.61 12.41 -3.95
C LEU A 163 14.60 12.75 -2.83
N ASN A 164 14.10 13.19 -1.69
CA ASN A 164 14.89 13.43 -0.51
C ASN A 164 15.55 12.13 -0.02
N GLU A 165 16.85 12.14 0.20
CA GLU A 165 17.61 10.97 0.67
C GLU A 165 17.09 10.42 2.00
N ASP A 166 16.72 11.30 2.94
CA ASP A 166 16.17 10.88 4.23
C ASP A 166 14.84 10.15 4.08
N PHE A 167 14.02 10.55 3.10
CA PHE A 167 12.80 9.85 2.77
C PHE A 167 13.10 8.45 2.21
N VAL A 168 14.05 8.32 1.29
CA VAL A 168 14.45 7.03 0.71
C VAL A 168 15.00 6.11 1.80
N LYS A 169 15.91 6.60 2.65
CA LYS A 169 16.51 5.85 3.77
C LYS A 169 15.45 5.40 4.79
N ALA A 170 14.53 6.29 5.16
CA ALA A 170 13.46 5.97 6.10
C ALA A 170 12.49 4.93 5.52
N THR A 171 12.12 5.07 4.26
CA THR A 171 11.25 4.13 3.53
C THR A 171 11.90 2.75 3.45
N TYR A 172 13.18 2.67 3.07
CA TYR A 172 13.91 1.41 3.08
C TYR A 172 13.95 0.76 4.46
N THR A 173 14.26 1.54 5.50
CA THR A 173 14.30 1.05 6.89
C THR A 173 12.95 0.46 7.32
N VAL A 174 11.86 1.10 6.95
CA VAL A 174 10.50 0.62 7.23
C VAL A 174 10.24 -0.70 6.53
N TRP A 175 10.51 -0.79 5.24
CA TRP A 175 10.28 -2.01 4.47
C TRP A 175 11.19 -3.17 4.90
N ALA A 176 12.48 -2.91 5.18
CA ALA A 176 13.40 -3.90 5.72
C ALA A 176 12.95 -4.46 7.08
N HIS A 177 12.12 -3.72 7.82
CA HIS A 177 11.50 -4.21 9.05
C HIS A 177 10.21 -4.98 8.77
N LEU A 178 9.36 -4.46 7.88
CA LEU A 178 8.03 -5.02 7.60
C LEU A 178 8.10 -6.38 6.90
N ILE A 179 9.04 -6.59 5.98
CA ILE A 179 9.22 -7.88 5.28
C ILE A 179 9.67 -9.03 6.19
N ARG A 180 9.94 -8.77 7.48
CA ARG A 180 10.13 -9.83 8.48
C ARG A 180 8.83 -10.50 8.90
N ASP A 181 7.70 -9.87 8.59
CA ASP A 181 6.38 -10.48 8.72
C ASP A 181 6.11 -11.34 7.49
N PRO A 182 5.86 -12.65 7.65
CA PRO A 182 5.66 -13.54 6.51
C PRO A 182 4.51 -13.09 5.59
N LEU A 183 3.42 -12.57 6.15
CA LEU A 183 2.28 -12.13 5.35
C LEU A 183 2.64 -10.92 4.47
N ILE A 184 3.43 -9.99 5.02
CA ILE A 184 3.88 -8.82 4.27
C ILE A 184 4.95 -9.24 3.25
N TYR A 185 5.83 -10.16 3.61
CA TYR A 185 6.82 -10.71 2.69
C TYR A 185 6.16 -11.38 1.48
N ASP A 186 5.19 -12.27 1.72
CA ASP A 186 4.49 -13.01 0.66
C ASP A 186 3.80 -12.05 -0.32
N LEU A 187 3.17 -10.98 0.19
CA LEU A 187 2.54 -9.97 -0.67
C LEU A 187 3.59 -9.25 -1.53
N ILE A 188 4.69 -8.78 -0.93
CA ILE A 188 5.72 -8.06 -1.68
C ILE A 188 6.43 -8.97 -2.68
N GLU A 189 6.64 -10.24 -2.33
CA GLU A 189 7.20 -11.22 -3.24
C GLU A 189 6.27 -11.49 -4.43
N MET A 190 4.97 -11.64 -4.18
CA MET A 190 3.96 -11.80 -5.23
C MET A 190 3.94 -10.60 -6.18
N ASP A 191 3.87 -9.38 -5.64
CA ASP A 191 3.92 -8.15 -6.45
C ASP A 191 5.23 -8.04 -7.25
N SER A 192 6.35 -8.49 -6.67
CA SER A 192 7.65 -8.45 -7.34
C SER A 192 7.72 -9.44 -8.49
N LYS A 193 7.16 -10.64 -8.33
CA LYS A 193 7.09 -11.66 -9.39
C LYS A 193 6.21 -11.20 -10.56
N ALA A 194 5.07 -10.61 -10.28
CA ALA A 194 4.17 -10.08 -11.32
C ALA A 194 4.85 -9.04 -12.22
N ARG A 195 5.80 -8.25 -11.68
CA ARG A 195 6.58 -7.28 -12.49
C ARG A 195 7.51 -7.95 -13.50
N TYR A 196 8.10 -9.09 -13.15
CA TYR A 196 8.96 -9.83 -14.11
C TYR A 196 8.15 -10.40 -15.26
N GLU A 197 6.97 -10.97 -14.98
CA GLU A 197 6.10 -11.53 -16.02
C GLU A 197 5.69 -10.50 -17.08
N VAL A 198 5.36 -9.27 -16.65
CA VAL A 198 5.02 -8.16 -17.55
C VAL A 198 6.23 -7.67 -18.38
N SER A 199 7.47 -7.81 -17.86
CA SER A 199 8.67 -7.39 -18.57
C SER A 199 9.09 -8.35 -19.68
N ASP A 200 8.77 -9.64 -19.55
CA ASP A 200 9.12 -10.68 -20.54
C ASP A 200 8.15 -10.72 -21.74
N GLU A 201 6.99 -10.06 -21.65
CA GLU A 201 6.00 -9.97 -22.73
C GLU A 201 6.18 -8.75 -23.65
N LYS A 202 7.18 -7.89 -23.41
CA LYS A 202 7.49 -6.70 -24.22
C LYS A 202 8.78 -6.88 -25.02
#